data_5134c580e23665b12e928690e5d9b41f
#
_entry.id   5134c580e23665b12e928690e5d9b41f
#
_cell.length_a   1.000
_cell.length_b   1.000
_cell.length_c   1.000
_cell.angle_alpha   90.00
_cell.angle_beta   90.00
_cell.angle_gamma   90.00
#
_symmetry.space_group_name_H-M   'P 1'
#
loop_
_entity.id
_entity.type
_entity.pdbx_description
1 polymer ?
#
loop_
_entity_poly.entity_id
_entity_poly.type
_entity_poly.pdbx_seq_one_letter_code
_entity_poly.pdbx_strand_id
1 'polypeptide(L)'
;MISTTDLVNAKFLEHPFLRYTDPRFFFPHLAEQRKVLEVAYGFIIDNNDPQKNLGVLAGPIGSGKTMLAMKLAAGVHPNLDQGVTHGIYMNTNTVTEPRHFLMGVVDALGLPSSRSNANRLETIFDFLSDSPQGLLLVLDGPPVNQDYLHEMLSWSVENKKRIKALVFLQDLYETTTNFGGLNAFLGLYHPFRAPSIQEIANLLYSRCKLAGHPDPLSLLDEQAILNIASEAHGSLTTALIQASQYLEQLIEEKKKRLTIMNI
;
A
#
# COMPACT_ATOMS: atom_id res chain seq x y z
N MET A 1 23.92 -11.06 4.93
CA MET A 1 23.49 -9.86 4.16
C MET A 1 24.37 -9.76 2.93
N ILE A 2 23.78 -9.77 1.73
CA ILE A 2 24.50 -9.71 0.46
C ILE A 2 25.06 -8.31 0.23
N SER A 3 26.30 -8.19 -0.25
CA SER A 3 26.88 -6.90 -0.64
C SER A 3 26.37 -6.45 -2.01
N THR A 4 26.48 -5.15 -2.32
CA THR A 4 26.15 -4.61 -3.64
C THR A 4 27.00 -5.29 -4.75
N THR A 5 28.26 -5.57 -4.48
CA THR A 5 29.15 -6.28 -5.42
C THR A 5 28.62 -7.68 -5.72
N ASP A 6 28.05 -8.38 -4.74
CA ASP A 6 27.49 -9.72 -4.94
C ASP A 6 26.24 -9.69 -5.82
N LEU A 7 25.40 -8.68 -5.65
CA LEU A 7 24.23 -8.47 -6.50
C LEU A 7 24.63 -8.20 -7.95
N VAL A 8 25.63 -7.34 -8.17
CA VAL A 8 26.16 -7.06 -9.52
C VAL A 8 26.73 -8.32 -10.17
N ASN A 9 27.49 -9.13 -9.43
CA ASN A 9 28.01 -10.41 -9.91
C ASN A 9 26.89 -11.43 -10.23
N ALA A 10 25.76 -11.32 -9.55
CA ALA A 10 24.56 -12.10 -9.83
C ALA A 10 23.65 -11.42 -10.89
N LYS A 11 24.13 -10.37 -11.56
CA LYS A 11 23.42 -9.60 -12.60
C LYS A 11 22.19 -8.84 -12.12
N PHE A 12 22.13 -8.44 -10.85
CA PHE A 12 21.11 -7.56 -10.33
C PHE A 12 21.64 -6.12 -10.17
N LEU A 13 20.81 -5.13 -10.45
CA LEU A 13 21.09 -3.72 -10.17
C LEU A 13 20.78 -3.38 -8.70
N GLU A 14 19.79 -4.06 -8.14
CA GLU A 14 19.38 -3.92 -6.74
C GLU A 14 18.78 -5.25 -6.23
N HIS A 15 18.62 -5.37 -4.90
CA HIS A 15 18.06 -6.60 -4.32
C HIS A 15 16.55 -6.69 -4.61
N PRO A 16 16.06 -7.73 -5.33
CA PRO A 16 14.68 -7.80 -5.81
C PRO A 16 13.64 -7.96 -4.70
N PHE A 17 14.03 -8.46 -3.52
CA PHE A 17 13.09 -8.91 -2.49
C PHE A 17 13.16 -8.13 -1.17
N LEU A 18 14.16 -7.27 -0.91
CA LEU A 18 14.29 -6.56 0.36
C LEU A 18 13.31 -5.40 0.55
N ARG A 19 12.89 -4.76 -0.53
CA ARG A 19 12.01 -3.60 -0.46
C ARG A 19 10.55 -4.02 -0.66
N TYR A 20 9.93 -4.51 0.41
CA TYR A 20 8.57 -5.07 0.35
C TYR A 20 7.51 -4.05 -0.07
N THR A 21 7.68 -2.80 0.30
CA THR A 21 6.71 -1.72 0.06
C THR A 21 7.19 -0.67 -0.95
N ASP A 22 8.25 -0.94 -1.72
CA ASP A 22 8.71 -0.01 -2.75
C ASP A 22 7.72 0.04 -3.93
N PRO A 23 7.11 1.19 -4.22
CA PRO A 23 6.12 1.33 -5.30
C PRO A 23 6.63 0.97 -6.70
N ARG A 24 7.96 0.99 -6.93
CA ARG A 24 8.58 0.58 -8.20
C ARG A 24 8.39 -0.91 -8.46
N PHE A 25 8.31 -1.72 -7.40
CA PHE A 25 8.05 -3.15 -7.45
C PHE A 25 6.55 -3.49 -7.35
N PHE A 26 5.68 -2.50 -7.47
CA PHE A 26 4.26 -2.77 -7.54
C PHE A 26 3.93 -3.54 -8.81
N PHE A 27 3.26 -4.67 -8.64
CA PHE A 27 2.96 -5.57 -9.74
C PHE A 27 1.45 -5.55 -10.07
N PRO A 28 1.03 -4.70 -11.03
CA PRO A 28 -0.39 -4.52 -11.34
C PRO A 28 -1.02 -5.73 -12.07
N HIS A 29 -0.25 -6.80 -12.29
CA HIS A 29 -0.73 -8.01 -12.97
C HIS A 29 -1.32 -9.06 -12.05
N LEU A 30 -1.23 -8.88 -10.73
CA LEU A 30 -2.04 -9.66 -9.81
C LEU A 30 -3.51 -9.31 -10.03
N ALA A 31 -4.29 -10.27 -10.53
CA ALA A 31 -5.67 -10.01 -10.97
C ALA A 31 -6.52 -9.37 -9.87
N GLU A 32 -6.35 -9.85 -8.64
CA GLU A 32 -7.08 -9.31 -7.49
C GLU A 32 -6.64 -7.89 -7.13
N GLN A 33 -5.34 -7.60 -7.14
CA GLN A 33 -4.86 -6.23 -6.88
C GLN A 33 -5.31 -5.24 -7.94
N ARG A 34 -5.39 -5.67 -9.21
CA ARG A 34 -5.94 -4.85 -10.30
C ARG A 34 -7.40 -4.53 -10.04
N LYS A 35 -8.19 -5.54 -9.70
CA LYS A 35 -9.61 -5.38 -9.37
C LYS A 35 -9.81 -4.43 -8.18
N VAL A 36 -9.00 -4.57 -7.13
CA VAL A 36 -9.04 -3.67 -5.97
C VAL A 36 -8.71 -2.23 -6.37
N LEU A 37 -7.71 -2.04 -7.24
CA LEU A 37 -7.39 -0.70 -7.77
C LEU A 37 -8.54 -0.12 -8.58
N GLU A 38 -9.14 -0.89 -9.48
CA GLU A 38 -10.27 -0.44 -10.30
C GLU A 38 -11.46 -0.01 -9.42
N VAL A 39 -11.78 -0.81 -8.41
CA VAL A 39 -12.85 -0.52 -7.45
C VAL A 39 -12.51 0.72 -6.61
N ALA A 40 -11.26 0.84 -6.12
CA ALA A 40 -10.82 1.99 -5.35
C ALA A 40 -10.82 3.27 -6.19
N TYR A 41 -10.34 3.23 -7.42
CA TYR A 41 -10.39 4.38 -8.34
C TYR A 41 -11.83 4.75 -8.70
N GLY A 42 -12.69 3.78 -8.96
CA GLY A 42 -14.12 4.02 -9.16
C GLY A 42 -14.72 4.79 -7.97
N PHE A 43 -14.44 4.35 -6.76
CA PHE A 43 -14.88 5.03 -5.54
C PHE A 43 -14.29 6.45 -5.41
N ILE A 44 -13.00 6.64 -5.71
CA ILE A 44 -12.33 7.95 -5.60
C ILE A 44 -12.94 8.95 -6.58
N ILE A 45 -13.25 8.51 -7.80
CA ILE A 45 -13.77 9.37 -8.89
C ILE A 45 -15.28 9.58 -8.75
N ASP A 46 -16.00 8.62 -8.20
CA ASP A 46 -17.46 8.69 -8.07
C ASP A 46 -17.89 9.82 -7.12
N ASN A 47 -18.80 10.65 -7.61
CA ASN A 47 -19.36 11.80 -6.88
C ASN A 47 -20.89 11.75 -6.81
N ASN A 48 -21.49 10.63 -7.17
CA ASN A 48 -22.95 10.50 -7.24
C ASN A 48 -23.59 10.66 -5.86
N ASP A 49 -22.89 10.25 -4.80
CA ASP A 49 -23.37 10.43 -3.44
C ASP A 49 -22.27 11.07 -2.55
N PRO A 50 -22.34 12.38 -2.30
CA PRO A 50 -21.33 13.06 -1.47
C PRO A 50 -21.32 12.59 -0.01
N GLN A 51 -22.36 11.90 0.46
CA GLN A 51 -22.39 11.32 1.80
C GLN A 51 -21.57 10.01 1.87
N LYS A 52 -21.34 9.35 0.74
CA LYS A 52 -20.62 8.06 0.64
C LYS A 52 -19.14 8.28 0.34
N ASN A 53 -18.43 8.82 1.32
CA ASN A 53 -17.03 9.23 1.18
C ASN A 53 -16.01 8.39 1.99
N LEU A 54 -16.46 7.29 2.61
CA LEU A 54 -15.62 6.27 3.25
C LEU A 54 -15.61 4.98 2.45
N GLY A 55 -14.44 4.48 2.10
CA GLY A 55 -14.23 3.17 1.51
C GLY A 55 -13.44 2.25 2.44
N VAL A 56 -13.81 0.98 2.49
CA VAL A 56 -13.11 -0.05 3.26
C VAL A 56 -12.67 -1.17 2.33
N LEU A 57 -11.37 -1.47 2.37
CA LEU A 57 -10.72 -2.53 1.61
C LEU A 57 -10.15 -3.54 2.59
N ALA A 58 -10.72 -4.75 2.65
CA ALA A 58 -10.37 -5.76 3.64
C ALA A 58 -9.75 -6.99 2.99
N GLY A 59 -8.66 -7.49 3.57
CA GLY A 59 -8.00 -8.68 3.05
C GLY A 59 -7.00 -9.29 4.02
N PRO A 60 -6.53 -10.52 3.75
CA PRO A 60 -5.66 -11.25 4.67
C PRO A 60 -4.29 -10.60 4.82
N ILE A 61 -3.58 -10.98 5.88
CA ILE A 61 -2.20 -10.56 6.13
C ILE A 61 -1.32 -10.94 4.93
N GLY A 62 -0.42 -10.03 4.54
CA GLY A 62 0.51 -10.29 3.45
C GLY A 62 -0.09 -10.24 2.04
N SER A 63 -1.36 -9.88 1.87
CA SER A 63 -2.00 -9.75 0.55
C SER A 63 -1.57 -8.53 -0.28
N GLY A 64 -0.69 -7.67 0.26
CA GLY A 64 -0.17 -6.48 -0.42
C GLY A 64 -0.95 -5.19 -0.16
N LYS A 65 -1.79 -5.14 0.87
CA LYS A 65 -2.58 -3.95 1.25
C LYS A 65 -1.75 -2.67 1.37
N THR A 66 -0.67 -2.72 2.13
CA THR A 66 0.23 -1.58 2.33
C THR A 66 0.76 -1.03 1.00
N MET A 67 1.15 -1.89 0.07
CA MET A 67 1.62 -1.49 -1.25
C MET A 67 0.51 -0.82 -2.06
N LEU A 68 -0.70 -1.37 -2.03
CA LEU A 68 -1.88 -0.77 -2.68
C LEU A 68 -2.22 0.58 -2.06
N ALA A 69 -2.19 0.68 -0.73
CA ALA A 69 -2.45 1.93 0.00
C ALA A 69 -1.46 3.03 -0.40
N MET A 70 -0.17 2.73 -0.39
CA MET A 70 0.87 3.67 -0.83
C MET A 70 0.70 4.08 -2.31
N LYS A 71 0.34 3.13 -3.17
CA LYS A 71 0.12 3.40 -4.60
C LYS A 71 -1.06 4.33 -4.84
N LEU A 72 -2.16 4.11 -4.13
CA LEU A 72 -3.36 4.97 -4.22
C LEU A 72 -3.09 6.37 -3.69
N ALA A 73 -2.39 6.50 -2.55
CA ALA A 73 -2.04 7.80 -1.99
C ALA A 73 -1.06 8.58 -2.90
N ALA A 74 -0.14 7.89 -3.57
CA ALA A 74 0.82 8.53 -4.48
C ALA A 74 0.18 9.10 -5.76
N GLY A 75 -1.13 8.93 -5.98
CA GLY A 75 -1.85 9.53 -7.09
C GLY A 75 -1.40 9.07 -8.47
N VAL A 76 -0.92 7.84 -8.60
CA VAL A 76 -0.27 7.32 -9.82
C VAL A 76 -1.28 6.92 -10.91
N HIS A 77 -2.42 7.56 -10.99
CA HIS A 77 -3.35 7.35 -12.11
C HIS A 77 -3.53 8.65 -12.89
N PRO A 78 -3.24 8.66 -14.20
CA PRO A 78 -3.30 9.87 -15.04
C PRO A 78 -4.70 10.47 -15.17
N ASN A 79 -5.76 9.75 -14.81
CA ASN A 79 -7.14 10.19 -14.92
C ASN A 79 -7.73 10.72 -13.59
N LEU A 80 -6.93 10.92 -12.56
CA LEU A 80 -7.37 11.56 -11.31
C LEU A 80 -7.57 13.09 -11.45
N ASP A 81 -7.47 13.63 -12.65
CA ASP A 81 -7.65 15.07 -12.95
C ASP A 81 -9.02 15.66 -12.57
N GLN A 82 -9.94 14.84 -12.06
CA GLN A 82 -11.28 15.30 -11.74
C GLN A 82 -11.58 15.40 -10.23
N GLY A 83 -10.65 15.81 -9.41
CA GLY A 83 -11.06 16.35 -8.13
C GLY A 83 -10.40 15.86 -6.85
N VAL A 84 -9.45 14.93 -6.87
CA VAL A 84 -8.61 14.62 -5.71
C VAL A 84 -7.15 14.72 -6.12
N THR A 85 -6.43 15.69 -5.57
CA THR A 85 -5.03 15.95 -5.94
C THR A 85 -4.06 15.76 -4.78
N HIS A 86 -4.57 15.68 -3.55
CA HIS A 86 -3.76 15.42 -2.39
C HIS A 86 -4.06 14.03 -1.85
N GLY A 87 -3.15 13.09 -2.09
CA GLY A 87 -3.20 11.75 -1.50
C GLY A 87 -2.29 11.68 -0.28
N ILE A 88 -2.83 11.32 0.88
CA ILE A 88 -2.08 11.17 2.12
C ILE A 88 -2.15 9.71 2.55
N TYR A 89 -0.99 9.05 2.61
CA TYR A 89 -0.84 7.73 3.19
C TYR A 89 -0.51 7.84 4.68
N MET A 90 -1.21 7.08 5.49
CA MET A 90 -0.96 6.98 6.93
C MET A 90 -1.00 5.51 7.37
N ASN A 91 0.09 5.03 7.93
CA ASN A 91 0.11 3.76 8.64
C ASN A 91 -0.46 3.97 10.05
N THR A 92 -1.71 3.59 10.24
CA THR A 92 -2.42 3.83 11.51
C THR A 92 -1.91 2.98 12.66
N ASN A 93 -1.18 1.89 12.38
CA ASN A 93 -0.52 1.10 13.44
C ASN A 93 0.63 1.87 14.12
N THR A 94 1.18 2.91 13.48
CA THR A 94 2.21 3.79 14.04
C THR A 94 1.66 5.07 14.66
N VAL A 95 0.37 5.35 14.44
CA VAL A 95 -0.32 6.53 14.98
C VAL A 95 -0.91 6.15 16.33
N THR A 96 -0.16 6.38 17.41
CA THR A 96 -0.53 5.95 18.77
C THR A 96 -1.46 6.93 19.49
N GLU A 97 -1.51 8.19 19.05
CA GLU A 97 -2.33 9.23 19.67
C GLU A 97 -3.14 10.01 18.64
N PRO A 98 -4.34 10.46 19.00
CA PRO A 98 -5.22 11.25 18.13
C PRO A 98 -4.57 12.47 17.48
N ARG A 99 -3.74 13.17 18.25
CA ARG A 99 -2.99 14.33 17.76
C ARG A 99 -2.07 13.99 16.59
N HIS A 100 -1.50 12.79 16.55
CA HIS A 100 -0.58 12.36 15.49
C HIS A 100 -1.29 12.18 14.16
N PHE A 101 -2.58 11.83 14.18
CA PHE A 101 -3.39 11.77 12.97
C PHE A 101 -3.49 13.14 12.30
N LEU A 102 -3.94 14.16 13.03
CA LEU A 102 -4.05 15.52 12.48
C LEU A 102 -2.70 16.14 12.13
N MET A 103 -1.66 15.88 12.95
CA MET A 103 -0.30 16.30 12.61
C MET A 103 0.15 15.71 11.29
N GLY A 104 -0.05 14.41 11.08
CA GLY A 104 0.30 13.74 9.82
C GLY A 104 -0.41 14.34 8.61
N VAL A 105 -1.68 14.74 8.76
CA VAL A 105 -2.42 15.43 7.68
C VAL A 105 -1.83 16.83 7.43
N VAL A 106 -1.62 17.62 8.46
CA VAL A 106 -1.04 18.97 8.38
C VAL A 106 0.34 18.95 7.74
N ASP A 107 1.21 18.03 8.20
CA ASP A 107 2.57 17.89 7.70
C ASP A 107 2.58 17.44 6.22
N ALA A 108 1.73 16.49 5.85
CA ALA A 108 1.62 15.99 4.47
C ALA A 108 1.08 17.05 3.50
N LEU A 109 0.25 17.99 3.98
CA LEU A 109 -0.25 19.14 3.21
C LEU A 109 0.73 20.33 3.22
N GLY A 110 1.83 20.26 3.97
CA GLY A 110 2.79 21.36 4.11
C GLY A 110 2.21 22.56 4.85
N LEU A 111 1.21 22.35 5.71
CA LEU A 111 0.53 23.43 6.42
C LEU A 111 1.25 23.81 7.72
N PRO A 112 1.04 25.04 8.24
CA PRO A 112 1.63 25.46 9.49
C PRO A 112 1.18 24.56 10.65
N SER A 113 2.13 24.08 11.45
CA SER A 113 1.84 23.26 12.62
C SER A 113 1.21 24.11 13.73
N SER A 114 0.12 23.65 14.30
CA SER A 114 -0.55 24.25 15.45
C SER A 114 -0.42 23.39 16.70
N ARG A 115 -0.55 24.01 17.89
CA ARG A 115 -0.48 23.29 19.18
C ARG A 115 -1.77 22.56 19.52
N SER A 116 -2.93 23.08 19.10
CA SER A 116 -4.23 22.46 19.40
C SER A 116 -4.78 21.66 18.23
N ASN A 117 -5.52 20.60 18.50
CA ASN A 117 -6.17 19.80 17.47
C ASN A 117 -7.30 20.57 16.76
N ALA A 118 -8.03 21.42 17.48
CA ALA A 118 -9.06 22.29 16.91
C ALA A 118 -8.46 23.21 15.85
N ASN A 119 -7.35 23.89 16.15
CA ASN A 119 -6.70 24.76 15.18
C ASN A 119 -6.10 23.98 13.99
N ARG A 120 -5.67 22.72 14.19
CA ARG A 120 -5.22 21.87 13.07
C ARG A 120 -6.35 21.54 12.12
N LEU A 121 -7.51 21.16 12.65
CA LEU A 121 -8.72 20.91 11.84
C LEU A 121 -9.15 22.18 11.10
N GLU A 122 -9.21 23.31 11.76
CA GLU A 122 -9.52 24.60 11.14
C GLU A 122 -8.54 24.92 10.00
N THR A 123 -7.24 24.77 10.23
CA THR A 123 -6.21 24.98 9.19
C THR A 123 -6.39 24.04 7.98
N ILE A 124 -6.76 22.78 8.22
CA ILE A 124 -7.05 21.83 7.14
C ILE A 124 -8.30 22.27 6.36
N PHE A 125 -9.35 22.68 7.07
CA PHE A 125 -10.61 23.10 6.45
C PHE A 125 -10.47 24.40 5.66
N ASP A 126 -9.72 25.37 6.17
CA ASP A 126 -9.40 26.60 5.45
C ASP A 126 -8.64 26.29 4.16
N PHE A 127 -7.60 25.46 4.24
CA PHE A 127 -6.85 25.03 3.06
C PHE A 127 -7.77 24.37 2.01
N LEU A 128 -8.66 23.47 2.43
CA LEU A 128 -9.59 22.80 1.53
C LEU A 128 -10.69 23.72 1.02
N SER A 129 -11.07 24.75 1.78
CA SER A 129 -12.04 25.75 1.35
C SER A 129 -11.52 26.58 0.18
N ASP A 130 -10.26 26.95 0.25
CA ASP A 130 -9.58 27.75 -0.77
C ASP A 130 -9.13 26.93 -1.98
N SER A 131 -9.02 25.61 -1.83
CA SER A 131 -8.58 24.71 -2.89
C SER A 131 -9.78 24.18 -3.70
N PRO A 132 -9.69 24.17 -5.05
CA PRO A 132 -10.65 23.44 -5.88
C PRO A 132 -10.46 21.92 -5.79
N GLN A 133 -9.41 21.49 -5.13
CA GLN A 133 -8.91 20.11 -5.12
C GLN A 133 -9.35 19.38 -3.85
N GLY A 134 -9.63 18.09 -4.00
CA GLY A 134 -10.04 17.23 -2.89
C GLY A 134 -8.86 16.54 -2.20
N LEU A 135 -9.15 15.94 -1.06
CA LEU A 135 -8.22 15.18 -0.23
C LEU A 135 -8.60 13.69 -0.24
N LEU A 136 -7.63 12.82 -0.50
CA LEU A 136 -7.72 11.39 -0.29
C LEU A 136 -6.89 10.99 0.92
N LEU A 137 -7.53 10.52 1.96
CA LEU A 137 -6.88 9.90 3.12
C LEU A 137 -6.83 8.39 2.89
N VAL A 138 -5.64 7.81 2.87
CA VAL A 138 -5.44 6.37 2.75
C VAL A 138 -4.85 5.85 4.05
N LEU A 139 -5.67 5.14 4.81
CA LEU A 139 -5.36 4.63 6.14
C LEU A 139 -5.02 3.15 6.06
N ASP A 140 -3.77 2.79 6.37
CA ASP A 140 -3.30 1.41 6.40
C ASP A 140 -3.41 0.87 7.83
N GLY A 141 -4.54 0.27 8.12
CA GLY A 141 -4.99 -0.22 9.42
C GLY A 141 -6.27 0.47 9.90
N PRO A 142 -6.80 0.07 11.07
CA PRO A 142 -8.02 0.65 11.62
C PRO A 142 -7.82 2.14 11.94
N PRO A 143 -8.86 2.99 11.74
CA PRO A 143 -8.76 4.40 12.06
C PRO A 143 -8.61 4.59 13.58
N VAL A 144 -7.45 5.11 13.99
CA VAL A 144 -7.07 5.30 15.41
C VAL A 144 -7.93 6.37 16.08
N ASN A 145 -8.46 7.31 15.29
CA ASN A 145 -9.35 8.36 15.81
C ASN A 145 -10.55 8.54 14.89
N GLN A 146 -11.59 7.82 15.23
CA GLN A 146 -12.86 7.87 14.50
C GLN A 146 -13.51 9.25 14.56
N ASP A 147 -13.33 10.00 15.65
CA ASP A 147 -13.99 11.30 15.86
C ASP A 147 -13.47 12.35 14.87
N TYR A 148 -12.13 12.47 14.70
CA TYR A 148 -11.59 13.44 13.74
C TYR A 148 -11.84 13.02 12.29
N LEU A 149 -11.80 11.73 12.00
CA LEU A 149 -12.18 11.25 10.67
C LEU A 149 -13.66 11.55 10.41
N HIS A 150 -14.53 11.30 11.38
CA HIS A 150 -15.95 11.63 11.29
C HIS A 150 -16.17 13.14 11.07
N GLU A 151 -15.46 13.97 11.83
CA GLU A 151 -15.55 15.43 11.70
C GLU A 151 -15.11 15.90 10.30
N MET A 152 -14.00 15.38 9.78
CA MET A 152 -13.52 15.70 8.43
C MET A 152 -14.51 15.26 7.34
N LEU A 153 -15.08 14.05 7.47
CA LEU A 153 -16.05 13.54 6.49
C LEU A 153 -17.38 14.32 6.57
N SER A 154 -17.85 14.66 7.76
CA SER A 154 -19.06 15.49 7.97
C SER A 154 -18.88 16.88 7.35
N TRP A 155 -17.76 17.53 7.64
CA TRP A 155 -17.43 18.83 7.07
C TRP A 155 -17.39 18.79 5.53
N SER A 156 -16.84 17.71 4.96
CA SER A 156 -16.81 17.49 3.52
C SER A 156 -18.20 17.47 2.89
N VAL A 157 -19.14 16.80 3.54
CA VAL A 157 -20.54 16.72 3.09
C VAL A 157 -21.21 18.09 3.17
N GLU A 158 -21.11 18.77 4.31
CA GLU A 158 -21.74 20.06 4.57
C GLU A 158 -21.24 21.15 3.62
N ASN A 159 -19.94 21.17 3.34
CA ASN A 159 -19.30 22.18 2.51
C ASN A 159 -19.18 21.80 1.04
N LYS A 160 -19.74 20.64 0.63
CA LYS A 160 -19.65 20.10 -0.74
C LYS A 160 -18.21 20.03 -1.26
N LYS A 161 -17.28 19.80 -0.36
CA LYS A 161 -15.86 19.61 -0.66
C LYS A 161 -15.55 18.12 -0.73
N ARG A 162 -14.47 17.75 -1.40
CA ARG A 162 -14.10 16.35 -1.59
C ARG A 162 -13.06 15.91 -0.56
N ILE A 163 -13.49 15.29 0.52
CA ILE A 163 -12.62 14.48 1.36
C ILE A 163 -13.11 13.05 1.21
N LYS A 164 -12.25 12.15 0.74
CA LYS A 164 -12.51 10.71 0.72
C LYS A 164 -11.50 9.99 1.59
N ALA A 165 -11.94 8.96 2.27
CA ALA A 165 -11.08 8.09 3.06
C ALA A 165 -11.16 6.65 2.54
N LEU A 166 -9.99 6.02 2.37
CA LEU A 166 -9.87 4.59 2.11
C LEU A 166 -9.15 3.94 3.28
N VAL A 167 -9.78 2.96 3.91
CA VAL A 167 -9.26 2.23 5.05
C VAL A 167 -8.91 0.82 4.61
N PHE A 168 -7.67 0.41 4.82
CA PHE A 168 -7.19 -0.94 4.56
C PHE A 168 -7.16 -1.75 5.84
N LEU A 169 -7.98 -2.79 5.91
CA LEU A 169 -8.10 -3.64 7.09
C LEU A 169 -7.55 -5.05 6.87
N GLN A 170 -7.10 -5.64 7.97
CA GLN A 170 -6.47 -6.94 7.96
C GLN A 170 -7.47 -8.08 8.00
N ASP A 171 -8.65 -7.88 8.59
CA ASP A 171 -9.68 -8.91 8.75
C ASP A 171 -11.07 -8.41 8.34
N LEU A 172 -11.86 -9.35 7.80
CA LEU A 172 -13.26 -9.13 7.46
C LEU A 172 -14.17 -8.94 8.69
N TYR A 173 -13.80 -9.52 9.83
CA TYR A 173 -14.61 -9.48 11.05
C TYR A 173 -14.48 -8.18 11.84
N GLU A 174 -13.38 -7.46 11.71
CA GLU A 174 -13.22 -6.14 12.34
C GLU A 174 -14.08 -5.06 11.69
N THR A 175 -14.57 -5.32 10.47
CA THR A 175 -15.21 -4.29 9.64
C THR A 175 -16.65 -3.96 10.01
N THR A 176 -17.40 -4.89 10.59
CA THR A 176 -18.85 -4.71 10.78
C THR A 176 -19.22 -4.09 12.12
N THR A 177 -18.32 -4.10 13.10
CA THR A 177 -18.65 -3.72 14.48
C THR A 177 -17.99 -2.44 14.99
N ASN A 178 -16.92 -1.95 14.37
CA ASN A 178 -16.07 -0.92 14.98
C ASN A 178 -16.04 0.46 14.32
N PHE A 179 -16.81 0.71 13.27
CA PHE A 179 -16.79 2.04 12.61
C PHE A 179 -17.77 3.05 13.24
N GLY A 180 -18.62 2.65 14.18
CA GLY A 180 -19.51 3.57 14.89
C GLY A 180 -20.26 4.54 13.97
N GLY A 181 -20.15 5.83 14.25
CA GLY A 181 -20.74 6.89 13.43
C GLY A 181 -20.21 6.97 12.00
N LEU A 182 -19.03 6.40 11.71
CA LEU A 182 -18.46 6.39 10.36
C LEU A 182 -19.24 5.51 9.37
N ASN A 183 -20.07 4.58 9.85
CA ASN A 183 -20.91 3.74 8.99
C ASN A 183 -21.87 4.57 8.11
N ALA A 184 -22.25 5.75 8.53
CA ALA A 184 -23.08 6.66 7.75
C ALA A 184 -22.41 7.09 6.43
N PHE A 185 -21.09 7.16 6.42
CA PHE A 185 -20.29 7.58 5.28
C PHE A 185 -19.83 6.42 4.38
N LEU A 186 -20.13 5.18 4.75
CA LEU A 186 -19.65 4.00 4.01
C LEU A 186 -20.28 3.93 2.62
N GLY A 187 -19.45 4.11 1.59
CA GLY A 187 -19.81 4.02 0.17
C GLY A 187 -19.17 2.85 -0.55
N LEU A 188 -18.08 2.33 -0.02
CA LEU A 188 -17.38 1.18 -0.57
C LEU A 188 -17.01 0.20 0.53
N TYR A 189 -17.36 -1.06 0.32
CA TYR A 189 -16.80 -2.19 1.05
C TYR A 189 -16.37 -3.25 0.05
N HIS A 190 -15.08 -3.57 0.01
CA HIS A 190 -14.56 -4.57 -0.91
C HIS A 190 -13.58 -5.52 -0.19
N PRO A 191 -13.98 -6.79 0.01
CA PRO A 191 -13.05 -7.81 0.46
C PRO A 191 -12.21 -8.29 -0.72
N PHE A 192 -10.91 -8.54 -0.50
CA PHE A 192 -10.06 -9.15 -1.50
C PHE A 192 -9.33 -10.36 -0.97
N ARG A 193 -9.09 -11.32 -1.85
CA ARG A 193 -8.52 -12.61 -1.53
C ARG A 193 -7.00 -12.58 -1.41
N ALA A 194 -6.47 -13.61 -0.78
CA ALA A 194 -5.05 -13.89 -0.85
C ALA A 194 -4.63 -14.22 -2.30
N PRO A 195 -3.41 -13.82 -2.72
CA PRO A 195 -2.86 -14.22 -4.00
C PRO A 195 -2.74 -15.75 -4.13
N SER A 196 -2.95 -16.26 -5.32
CA SER A 196 -2.71 -17.67 -5.65
C SER A 196 -1.21 -17.96 -5.76
N ILE A 197 -0.86 -19.25 -5.72
CA ILE A 197 0.53 -19.71 -5.91
C ILE A 197 1.11 -19.16 -7.21
N GLN A 198 0.36 -19.24 -8.31
CA GLN A 198 0.82 -18.76 -9.61
C GLN A 198 1.02 -17.23 -9.64
N GLU A 199 0.14 -16.48 -8.98
CA GLU A 199 0.29 -15.03 -8.85
C GLU A 199 1.54 -14.65 -8.06
N ILE A 200 1.83 -15.37 -6.97
CA ILE A 200 3.05 -15.18 -6.18
C ILE A 200 4.29 -15.51 -7.01
N ALA A 201 4.30 -16.65 -7.69
CA ALA A 201 5.42 -17.06 -8.55
C ALA A 201 5.71 -16.02 -9.64
N ASN A 202 4.67 -15.53 -10.32
CA ASN A 202 4.77 -14.47 -11.32
C ASN A 202 5.32 -13.15 -10.74
N LEU A 203 4.91 -12.80 -9.52
CA LEU A 203 5.43 -11.62 -8.82
C LEU A 203 6.91 -11.76 -8.52
N LEU A 204 7.36 -12.89 -7.99
CA LEU A 204 8.78 -13.14 -7.68
C LEU A 204 9.64 -13.03 -8.94
N TYR A 205 9.22 -13.69 -10.02
CA TYR A 205 9.89 -13.61 -11.31
C TYR A 205 9.98 -12.18 -11.85
N SER A 206 8.87 -11.43 -11.79
CA SER A 206 8.81 -10.06 -12.30
C SER A 206 9.66 -9.10 -11.48
N ARG A 207 9.74 -9.29 -10.17
CA ARG A 207 10.64 -8.50 -9.32
C ARG A 207 12.10 -8.68 -9.68
N CYS A 208 12.52 -9.91 -10.01
CA CYS A 208 13.87 -10.15 -10.50
C CYS A 208 14.16 -9.41 -11.81
N LYS A 209 13.20 -9.41 -12.75
CA LYS A 209 13.33 -8.61 -13.98
C LYS A 209 13.41 -7.11 -13.72
N LEU A 210 12.55 -6.60 -12.86
CA LEU A 210 12.55 -5.17 -12.48
C LEU A 210 13.84 -4.77 -11.76
N ALA A 211 14.44 -5.68 -11.00
CA ALA A 211 15.76 -5.48 -10.39
C ALA A 211 16.93 -5.62 -11.37
N GLY A 212 16.65 -5.75 -12.66
CA GLY A 212 17.64 -5.71 -13.75
C GLY A 212 18.17 -7.07 -14.21
N HIS A 213 17.71 -8.21 -13.64
CA HIS A 213 18.19 -9.51 -14.08
C HIS A 213 17.61 -9.87 -15.46
N PRO A 214 18.46 -10.13 -16.48
CA PRO A 214 18.00 -10.37 -17.86
C PRO A 214 17.20 -11.67 -18.00
N ASP A 215 17.60 -12.70 -17.29
CA ASP A 215 16.97 -14.03 -17.29
C ASP A 215 16.90 -14.59 -15.86
N PRO A 216 15.86 -14.27 -15.09
CA PRO A 216 15.74 -14.74 -13.71
C PRO A 216 15.74 -16.25 -13.54
N LEU A 217 15.20 -17.00 -14.51
CA LEU A 217 15.13 -18.47 -14.43
C LEU A 217 16.51 -19.15 -14.57
N SER A 218 17.50 -18.44 -15.10
CA SER A 218 18.88 -18.94 -15.11
C SER A 218 19.53 -18.96 -13.72
N LEU A 219 18.94 -18.23 -12.75
CA LEU A 219 19.43 -18.14 -11.37
C LEU A 219 18.45 -18.78 -10.38
N LEU A 220 17.16 -18.48 -10.51
CA LEU A 220 16.10 -19.00 -9.66
C LEU A 220 15.37 -20.08 -10.44
N ASP A 221 15.57 -21.33 -10.06
CA ASP A 221 14.86 -22.45 -10.64
C ASP A 221 13.35 -22.29 -10.50
N GLU A 222 12.60 -22.60 -11.55
CA GLU A 222 11.15 -22.50 -11.59
C GLU A 222 10.49 -23.30 -10.46
N GLN A 223 11.00 -24.50 -10.18
CA GLN A 223 10.50 -25.33 -9.10
C GLN A 223 10.71 -24.68 -7.72
N ALA A 224 11.86 -24.04 -7.52
CA ALA A 224 12.13 -23.31 -6.29
C ALA A 224 11.18 -22.12 -6.10
N ILE A 225 10.90 -21.37 -7.16
CA ILE A 225 9.91 -20.27 -7.14
C ILE A 225 8.52 -20.80 -6.79
N LEU A 226 8.09 -21.91 -7.38
CA LEU A 226 6.80 -22.54 -7.10
C LEU A 226 6.72 -23.08 -5.67
N ASN A 227 7.78 -23.66 -5.14
CA ASN A 227 7.86 -24.13 -3.76
C ASN A 227 7.72 -22.97 -2.79
N ILE A 228 8.47 -21.87 -2.97
CA ILE A 228 8.36 -20.64 -2.17
C ILE A 228 6.93 -20.08 -2.22
N ALA A 229 6.34 -20.03 -3.42
CA ALA A 229 4.99 -19.53 -3.60
C ALA A 229 3.94 -20.41 -2.88
N SER A 230 4.14 -21.72 -2.89
CA SER A 230 3.27 -22.68 -2.18
C SER A 230 3.38 -22.56 -0.67
N GLU A 231 4.61 -22.51 -0.14
CA GLU A 231 4.89 -22.39 1.29
C GLU A 231 4.47 -21.04 1.89
N ALA A 232 4.38 -20.03 1.05
CA ALA A 232 3.92 -18.70 1.48
C ALA A 232 2.43 -18.64 1.84
N HIS A 233 1.63 -19.66 1.50
CA HIS A 233 0.20 -19.76 1.83
C HIS A 233 -0.60 -18.48 1.50
N GLY A 234 -0.33 -17.86 0.36
CA GLY A 234 -1.01 -16.63 -0.06
C GLY A 234 -0.45 -15.33 0.52
N SER A 235 0.62 -15.37 1.30
CA SER A 235 1.29 -14.20 1.85
C SER A 235 2.42 -13.72 0.96
N LEU A 236 2.26 -12.57 0.30
CA LEU A 236 3.33 -11.93 -0.48
C LEU A 236 4.54 -11.57 0.39
N THR A 237 4.32 -11.14 1.63
CA THR A 237 5.40 -10.82 2.56
C THR A 237 6.24 -12.05 2.88
N THR A 238 5.60 -13.17 3.20
CA THR A 238 6.29 -14.43 3.48
C THR A 238 7.07 -14.91 2.25
N ALA A 239 6.44 -14.86 1.07
CA ALA A 239 7.10 -15.23 -0.18
C ALA A 239 8.36 -14.39 -0.46
N LEU A 240 8.29 -13.08 -0.24
CA LEU A 240 9.43 -12.18 -0.45
C LEU A 240 10.58 -12.44 0.54
N ILE A 241 10.26 -12.75 1.79
CA ILE A 241 11.26 -13.13 2.81
C ILE A 241 11.97 -14.43 2.41
N GLN A 242 11.21 -15.46 2.07
CA GLN A 242 11.75 -16.75 1.66
C GLN A 242 12.56 -16.63 0.37
N ALA A 243 12.08 -15.88 -0.61
CA ALA A 243 12.82 -15.62 -1.85
C ALA A 243 14.13 -14.85 -1.62
N SER A 244 14.15 -13.92 -0.68
CA SER A 244 15.36 -13.21 -0.26
C SER A 244 16.39 -14.17 0.33
N GLN A 245 15.96 -15.02 1.25
CA GLN A 245 16.83 -16.01 1.89
C GLN A 245 17.39 -17.02 0.87
N TYR A 246 16.54 -17.48 -0.04
CA TYR A 246 16.97 -18.40 -1.10
C TYR A 246 17.98 -17.75 -2.04
N LEU A 247 17.76 -16.52 -2.45
CA LEU A 247 18.73 -15.77 -3.27
C LEU A 247 20.07 -15.58 -2.55
N GLU A 248 20.04 -15.27 -1.26
CA GLU A 248 21.27 -15.16 -0.44
C GLU A 248 22.06 -16.47 -0.45
N GLN A 249 21.39 -17.60 -0.27
CA GLN A 249 22.04 -18.92 -0.28
C GLN A 249 22.68 -19.23 -1.65
N LEU A 250 21.96 -18.99 -2.73
CA LEU A 250 22.49 -19.22 -4.09
C LEU A 250 23.75 -18.39 -4.38
N ILE A 251 23.76 -17.13 -3.97
CA ILE A 251 24.91 -16.25 -4.17
C ILE A 251 26.10 -16.71 -3.33
N GLU A 252 25.90 -17.13 -2.10
CA GLU A 252 26.95 -17.66 -1.23
C GLU A 252 27.54 -18.98 -1.77
N GLU A 253 26.70 -19.89 -2.25
CA GLU A 253 27.15 -21.14 -2.88
C GLU A 253 27.98 -20.89 -4.13
N LYS A 254 27.55 -19.95 -4.97
CA LYS A 254 28.29 -19.55 -6.16
C LYS A 254 29.68 -18.99 -5.81
N LYS A 255 29.77 -18.17 -4.76
CA LYS A 255 31.08 -17.67 -4.27
C LYS A 255 32.00 -18.79 -3.81
N LYS A 256 31.47 -19.73 -3.00
CA LYS A 256 32.28 -20.89 -2.53
C LYS A 256 32.82 -21.69 -3.68
N ARG A 257 32.02 -21.97 -4.72
CA ARG A 257 32.45 -22.69 -5.92
C ARG A 257 33.57 -21.96 -6.67
N LEU A 258 33.43 -20.63 -6.86
CA LEU A 258 34.47 -19.83 -7.53
C LEU A 258 35.79 -19.77 -6.73
N THR A 259 35.73 -19.77 -5.42
CA THR A 259 36.91 -19.78 -4.53
C THR A 259 37.67 -21.14 -4.66
N ILE A 260 36.92 -22.24 -4.74
CA ILE A 260 37.53 -23.59 -4.90
C ILE A 260 38.15 -23.77 -6.27
N MET A 261 37.59 -23.18 -7.34
CA MET A 261 38.11 -23.30 -8.70
C MET A 261 39.35 -22.43 -8.97
N ASN A 262 39.64 -21.47 -8.11
CA ASN A 262 40.80 -20.57 -8.20
C ASN A 262 41.98 -21.01 -7.29
N ILE A 263 41.88 -22.16 -6.63
CA ILE A 263 42.96 -22.86 -5.92
C ILE A 263 43.48 -24.00 -6.78
#